data_ffeecc455d3f47192b88efe74d5469da
#
_entry.id   ffeecc455d3f47192b88efe74d5469da
#
_cell.length_a   1.000
_cell.length_b   1.000
_cell.length_c   1.000
_cell.angle_alpha   90.00
_cell.angle_beta   90.00
_cell.angle_gamma   90.00
#
_symmetry.space_group_name_H-M   'P 1'
#
loop_
_entity.id
_entity.type
_entity.pdbx_description
1 polymer ?
#
loop_
_entity_poly.entity_id
_entity_poly.type
_entity_poly.pdbx_seq_one_letter_code
_entity_poly.pdbx_strand_id
1 'polypeptide(L)'
;LTSSGNSPPIIRGPVFDKSGTYTVKVAIIGATNPKTQTAEDINFETNIVIAQEQKLSIKTAQGETPITIMAFQDKLTNFQFSESTKSISFDMPFDWEHAEHVSLVRNDIEIPKNFAPFQNANSFKGTINGIPIFPKDLHFDPYSKKDVNTIHFLVTGEELKILKKKIGADKNTMLVEITPEAGNAIKSTEVKFSNGYKATVSYDARYGASKDVSFTAAFFDSSGILAKDIRYAYSVKDSSGNEFIVNTGANTNLLGIQVPSGVDSRLITIPSKGSYTLQLALVGRGSIDFESFVPATMKFEISETKQSSSEPVPKTGTQKGEIPSWIRNNAKWWADGTIGDSDFVSGIQFLLKEGILKIPPTVAEKPSGSNQIPTWVKNNAKWWADGTITDSDFVKGIQFLVSQGIIRV
;
A
#
# COMPACT_ATOMS: atom_id res chain seq x y z
N LEU A 1 -26.88 -8.28 -17.78
CA LEU A 1 -25.88 -7.86 -18.79
C LEU A 1 -25.31 -9.11 -19.44
N THR A 2 -25.54 -9.32 -20.72
CA THR A 2 -24.92 -10.41 -21.49
C THR A 2 -23.85 -9.77 -22.38
N SER A 3 -22.63 -10.24 -22.29
CA SER A 3 -21.55 -9.89 -23.21
C SER A 3 -21.15 -11.16 -23.98
N SER A 4 -21.25 -11.11 -25.30
CA SER A 4 -20.72 -12.15 -26.19
C SER A 4 -19.50 -11.57 -26.90
N GLY A 5 -18.31 -12.02 -26.55
CA GLY A 5 -17.07 -11.60 -27.18
C GLY A 5 -15.96 -11.25 -26.20
N ASN A 6 -14.78 -10.90 -26.72
CA ASN A 6 -13.57 -10.61 -25.95
C ASN A 6 -13.54 -9.23 -25.26
N SER A 7 -14.63 -8.48 -25.25
CA SER A 7 -14.68 -7.17 -24.62
C SER A 7 -15.19 -7.30 -23.18
N PRO A 8 -14.55 -6.64 -22.20
CA PRO A 8 -15.04 -6.65 -20.83
C PRO A 8 -16.45 -6.03 -20.77
N PRO A 9 -17.35 -6.54 -19.92
CA PRO A 9 -18.66 -5.97 -19.73
C PRO A 9 -18.54 -4.56 -19.16
N ILE A 10 -19.19 -3.59 -19.80
CA ILE A 10 -19.22 -2.20 -19.34
C ILE A 10 -20.58 -1.91 -18.75
N ILE A 11 -20.63 -1.53 -17.47
CA ILE A 11 -21.84 -1.03 -16.82
C ILE A 11 -21.91 0.48 -17.08
N ARG A 12 -22.98 0.93 -17.75
CA ARG A 12 -23.21 2.35 -18.03
C ARG A 12 -24.47 2.84 -17.33
N GLY A 13 -24.44 4.09 -16.85
CA GLY A 13 -25.57 4.77 -16.21
C GLY A 13 -25.47 4.78 -14.68
N PRO A 14 -26.43 5.45 -14.01
CA PRO A 14 -26.44 5.59 -12.56
C PRO A 14 -26.91 4.28 -11.89
N VAL A 15 -26.08 3.26 -11.95
CA VAL A 15 -26.39 1.94 -11.34
C VAL A 15 -26.29 1.98 -9.82
N PHE A 16 -25.41 2.88 -9.31
CA PHE A 16 -25.15 3.06 -7.88
C PHE A 16 -25.56 4.49 -7.50
N ASP A 17 -26.85 4.73 -7.37
CA ASP A 17 -27.44 6.06 -7.10
C ASP A 17 -27.58 6.38 -5.62
N LYS A 18 -27.37 5.40 -4.74
CA LYS A 18 -27.45 5.53 -3.28
C LYS A 18 -26.17 5.02 -2.63
N SER A 19 -25.85 5.58 -1.48
CA SER A 19 -24.82 5.03 -0.61
C SER A 19 -25.25 3.67 -0.05
N GLY A 20 -24.27 2.81 0.21
CA GLY A 20 -24.49 1.48 0.77
C GLY A 20 -23.65 0.40 0.09
N THR A 21 -23.85 -0.83 0.52
CA THR A 21 -23.15 -1.99 -0.04
C THR A 21 -24.02 -2.64 -1.11
N TYR A 22 -23.46 -2.77 -2.30
CA TYR A 22 -24.06 -3.46 -3.44
C TYR A 22 -23.30 -4.77 -3.69
N THR A 23 -24.05 -5.87 -3.79
CA THR A 23 -23.48 -7.15 -4.16
C THR A 23 -23.51 -7.31 -5.68
N VAL A 24 -22.36 -7.47 -6.29
CA VAL A 24 -22.22 -7.76 -7.72
C VAL A 24 -22.04 -9.26 -7.89
N LYS A 25 -22.97 -9.89 -8.62
CA LYS A 25 -22.91 -11.31 -8.99
C LYS A 25 -22.60 -11.41 -10.46
N VAL A 26 -21.56 -12.17 -10.81
CA VAL A 26 -21.17 -12.45 -12.19
C VAL A 26 -21.29 -13.96 -12.41
N ALA A 27 -22.15 -14.34 -13.36
CA ALA A 27 -22.28 -15.72 -13.80
C ALA A 27 -21.66 -15.85 -15.20
N ILE A 28 -20.69 -16.73 -15.36
CA ILE A 28 -20.14 -17.13 -16.65
C ILE A 28 -20.73 -18.50 -16.95
N ILE A 29 -21.61 -18.55 -17.95
CA ILE A 29 -22.36 -19.76 -18.30
C ILE A 29 -21.62 -20.53 -19.40
N GLY A 30 -21.43 -21.83 -19.19
CA GLY A 30 -20.82 -22.72 -20.17
C GLY A 30 -19.33 -22.47 -20.40
N ALA A 31 -18.61 -21.98 -19.41
CA ALA A 31 -17.16 -21.84 -19.50
C ALA A 31 -16.50 -23.21 -19.67
N THR A 32 -15.63 -23.35 -20.67
CA THR A 32 -14.88 -24.60 -20.82
C THR A 32 -13.75 -24.71 -19.82
N ASN A 33 -13.81 -25.68 -18.94
CA ASN A 33 -12.72 -26.01 -18.04
C ASN A 33 -11.52 -26.56 -18.82
N PRO A 34 -10.36 -25.90 -18.83
CA PRO A 34 -9.22 -26.31 -19.66
C PRO A 34 -8.63 -27.68 -19.28
N LYS A 35 -8.92 -28.19 -18.06
CA LYS A 35 -8.43 -29.49 -17.60
C LYS A 35 -9.36 -30.64 -17.96
N THR A 36 -10.67 -30.43 -17.82
CA THR A 36 -11.69 -31.47 -18.00
C THR A 36 -12.35 -31.42 -19.40
N GLN A 37 -12.17 -30.29 -20.11
CA GLN A 37 -12.83 -30.02 -21.41
C GLN A 37 -14.37 -30.03 -21.33
N THR A 38 -14.93 -29.91 -20.13
CA THR A 38 -16.37 -29.85 -19.89
C THR A 38 -16.83 -28.40 -19.71
N ALA A 39 -18.08 -28.14 -20.11
CA ALA A 39 -18.70 -26.85 -19.83
C ALA A 39 -19.16 -26.78 -18.39
N GLU A 40 -18.76 -25.71 -17.70
CA GLU A 40 -19.09 -25.44 -16.29
C GLU A 40 -19.62 -24.01 -16.15
N ASP A 41 -20.56 -23.81 -15.23
CA ASP A 41 -21.01 -22.49 -14.86
C ASP A 41 -20.15 -21.97 -13.68
N ILE A 42 -19.53 -20.81 -13.87
CA ILE A 42 -18.68 -20.19 -12.87
C ILE A 42 -19.41 -18.97 -12.30
N ASN A 43 -19.60 -18.93 -11.00
CA ASN A 43 -20.23 -17.83 -10.30
C ASN A 43 -19.23 -17.09 -9.43
N PHE A 44 -19.18 -15.76 -9.57
CA PHE A 44 -18.41 -14.85 -8.73
C PHE A 44 -19.35 -13.89 -8.01
N GLU A 45 -19.05 -13.61 -6.77
CA GLU A 45 -19.76 -12.61 -5.99
C GLU A 45 -18.74 -11.68 -5.33
N THR A 46 -18.98 -10.36 -5.40
CA THR A 46 -18.17 -9.35 -4.73
C THR A 46 -19.03 -8.18 -4.28
N ASN A 47 -18.59 -7.46 -3.26
CA ASN A 47 -19.28 -6.29 -2.77
C ASN A 47 -18.60 -5.00 -3.24
N ILE A 48 -19.41 -4.04 -3.66
CA ILE A 48 -19.02 -2.67 -3.96
C ILE A 48 -19.66 -1.78 -2.91
N VAL A 49 -18.86 -1.00 -2.19
CA VAL A 49 -19.35 -0.04 -1.22
C VAL A 49 -19.37 1.35 -1.85
N ILE A 50 -20.54 1.97 -1.87
CA ILE A 50 -20.73 3.37 -2.28
C ILE A 50 -20.77 4.23 -1.04
N ALA A 51 -19.82 5.15 -0.93
CA ALA A 51 -19.66 6.01 0.22
C ALA A 51 -20.88 6.89 0.48
N GLN A 52 -21.15 7.16 1.74
CA GLN A 52 -22.12 8.17 2.16
C GLN A 52 -21.42 9.53 2.23
N GLU A 53 -21.95 10.50 1.50
CA GLU A 53 -21.51 11.90 1.58
C GLU A 53 -22.10 12.56 2.83
N GLN A 54 -21.23 13.15 3.67
CA GLN A 54 -21.62 13.98 4.81
C GLN A 54 -21.05 15.38 4.63
N LYS A 55 -21.94 16.38 4.55
CA LYS A 55 -21.56 17.81 4.52
C LYS A 55 -21.56 18.32 5.94
N LEU A 56 -20.41 18.81 6.35
CA LEU A 56 -20.15 19.35 7.68
C LEU A 56 -19.51 20.72 7.54
N SER A 57 -19.32 21.42 8.64
CA SER A 57 -18.60 22.71 8.63
C SER A 57 -17.66 22.81 9.83
N ILE A 58 -16.53 23.47 9.56
CA ILE A 58 -15.55 23.86 10.58
C ILE A 58 -15.79 25.33 10.91
N LYS A 59 -16.06 25.63 12.18
CA LYS A 59 -16.16 27.01 12.67
C LYS A 59 -14.83 27.43 13.27
N THR A 60 -14.32 28.56 12.77
CA THR A 60 -13.09 29.21 13.26
C THR A 60 -13.37 30.68 13.56
N ALA A 61 -12.41 31.36 14.17
CA ALA A 61 -12.51 32.81 14.37
C ALA A 61 -12.60 33.59 13.05
N GLN A 62 -12.16 33.02 11.92
CA GLN A 62 -12.22 33.63 10.59
C GLN A 62 -13.54 33.32 9.84
N GLY A 63 -14.39 32.48 10.38
CA GLY A 63 -15.65 32.10 9.75
C GLY A 63 -15.91 30.61 9.69
N GLU A 64 -16.88 30.23 8.89
CA GLU A 64 -17.31 28.83 8.72
C GLU A 64 -16.79 28.29 7.37
N THR A 65 -16.13 27.13 7.43
CA THR A 65 -15.58 26.46 6.24
C THR A 65 -16.30 25.15 6.02
N PRO A 66 -16.94 24.94 4.85
CA PRO A 66 -17.59 23.68 4.53
C PRO A 66 -16.53 22.60 4.26
N ILE A 67 -16.80 21.40 4.74
CA ILE A 67 -16.02 20.20 4.44
C ILE A 67 -16.95 19.07 4.01
N THR A 68 -16.43 18.13 3.26
CA THR A 68 -17.16 16.94 2.86
C THR A 68 -16.43 15.70 3.34
N ILE A 69 -17.16 14.75 3.94
CA ILE A 69 -16.60 13.45 4.31
C ILE A 69 -17.34 12.38 3.52
N MET A 70 -16.57 11.56 2.82
CA MET A 70 -17.05 10.35 2.17
C MET A 70 -16.83 9.17 3.13
N ALA A 71 -17.89 8.73 3.79
CA ALA A 71 -17.85 7.61 4.74
C ALA A 71 -18.21 6.31 4.01
N PHE A 72 -17.34 5.31 4.10
CA PHE A 72 -17.52 4.00 3.44
C PHE A 72 -18.13 2.95 4.38
N GLN A 73 -18.23 3.25 5.65
CA GLN A 73 -18.93 2.45 6.66
C GLN A 73 -20.14 3.24 7.22
N ASP A 74 -20.15 3.42 8.52
CA ASP A 74 -21.22 4.14 9.20
C ASP A 74 -21.02 5.65 9.18
N LYS A 75 -22.12 6.36 9.44
CA LYS A 75 -22.12 7.81 9.56
C LYS A 75 -21.26 8.27 10.72
N LEU A 76 -20.40 9.27 10.45
CA LEU A 76 -19.59 9.92 11.46
C LEU A 76 -20.45 10.82 12.35
N THR A 77 -20.11 10.86 13.63
CA THR A 77 -20.76 11.69 14.63
C THR A 77 -19.74 12.52 15.41
N ASN A 78 -20.18 13.45 16.23
CA ASN A 78 -19.35 14.27 17.10
C ASN A 78 -18.15 14.95 16.40
N PHE A 79 -18.37 15.38 15.14
CA PHE A 79 -17.32 16.08 14.40
C PHE A 79 -16.97 17.41 15.06
N GLN A 80 -15.68 17.61 15.33
CA GLN A 80 -15.16 18.81 15.99
C GLN A 80 -13.85 19.26 15.33
N PHE A 81 -13.58 20.56 15.43
CA PHE A 81 -12.30 21.15 15.09
C PHE A 81 -11.75 21.93 16.28
N SER A 82 -10.52 21.67 16.64
CA SER A 82 -9.79 22.40 17.69
C SER A 82 -8.87 23.44 17.06
N GLU A 83 -9.13 24.72 17.30
CA GLU A 83 -8.25 25.81 16.82
C GLU A 83 -6.87 25.78 17.46
N SER A 84 -6.78 25.37 18.73
CA SER A 84 -5.51 25.36 19.49
C SER A 84 -4.53 24.29 18.97
N THR A 85 -5.02 23.11 18.66
CA THR A 85 -4.22 21.99 18.12
C THR A 85 -4.30 21.89 16.60
N LYS A 86 -5.21 22.65 15.97
CA LYS A 86 -5.58 22.52 14.56
C LYS A 86 -6.01 21.10 14.17
N SER A 87 -6.54 20.35 15.13
CA SER A 87 -6.96 18.97 14.90
C SER A 87 -8.44 18.87 14.55
N ILE A 88 -8.77 17.88 13.73
CA ILE A 88 -10.12 17.40 13.47
C ILE A 88 -10.32 16.14 14.30
N SER A 89 -11.47 16.01 14.96
CA SER A 89 -11.88 14.79 15.62
C SER A 89 -13.31 14.41 15.26
N PHE A 90 -13.59 13.12 15.24
CA PHE A 90 -14.92 12.57 15.04
C PHE A 90 -15.04 11.17 15.62
N ASP A 91 -16.26 10.79 15.91
CA ASP A 91 -16.62 9.44 16.34
C ASP A 91 -17.23 8.66 15.17
N MET A 92 -16.95 7.38 15.15
CA MET A 92 -17.50 6.41 14.21
C MET A 92 -17.96 5.17 15.00
N PRO A 93 -19.19 4.67 14.82
CA PRO A 93 -19.58 3.38 15.38
C PRO A 93 -18.59 2.30 14.93
N PHE A 94 -18.07 1.52 15.87
CA PHE A 94 -17.12 0.45 15.56
C PHE A 94 -17.14 -0.60 16.65
N ASP A 95 -17.42 -1.83 16.26
CA ASP A 95 -17.40 -2.99 17.14
C ASP A 95 -15.98 -3.55 17.26
N TRP A 96 -15.31 -3.19 18.36
CA TRP A 96 -13.95 -3.67 18.64
C TRP A 96 -13.90 -5.15 18.99
N GLU A 97 -15.01 -5.73 19.47
CA GLU A 97 -15.08 -7.16 19.77
C GLU A 97 -14.89 -7.99 18.49
N HIS A 98 -15.45 -7.52 17.37
CA HIS A 98 -15.41 -8.21 16.09
C HIS A 98 -14.49 -7.54 15.04
N ALA A 99 -13.51 -6.76 15.49
CA ALA A 99 -12.58 -6.03 14.60
C ALA A 99 -11.81 -6.93 13.62
N GLU A 100 -11.61 -8.22 13.94
CA GLU A 100 -10.97 -9.20 13.06
C GLU A 100 -11.77 -9.53 11.81
N HIS A 101 -13.06 -9.25 11.78
CA HIS A 101 -13.91 -9.45 10.59
C HIS A 101 -13.92 -8.22 9.66
N VAL A 102 -13.33 -7.11 10.08
CA VAL A 102 -13.25 -5.90 9.29
C VAL A 102 -11.94 -5.91 8.49
N SER A 103 -12.02 -5.91 7.18
CA SER A 103 -10.84 -5.91 6.30
C SER A 103 -10.22 -4.53 6.12
N LEU A 104 -11.04 -3.48 6.15
CA LEU A 104 -10.61 -2.10 5.92
C LEU A 104 -11.64 -1.13 6.54
N VAL A 105 -11.15 -0.09 7.21
CA VAL A 105 -11.90 1.13 7.53
C VAL A 105 -11.40 2.25 6.65
N ARG A 106 -12.31 2.93 5.96
CA ARG A 106 -11.96 4.02 5.05
C ARG A 106 -12.90 5.21 5.21
N ASN A 107 -12.30 6.40 5.24
CA ASN A 107 -13.00 7.67 5.07
C ASN A 107 -12.12 8.63 4.26
N ASP A 108 -12.74 9.41 3.40
CA ASP A 108 -12.06 10.45 2.65
C ASP A 108 -12.58 11.82 3.15
N ILE A 109 -11.69 12.65 3.68
CA ILE A 109 -12.03 13.96 4.26
C ILE A 109 -11.57 15.04 3.28
N GLU A 110 -12.51 15.77 2.70
CA GLU A 110 -12.27 16.81 1.71
C GLU A 110 -12.35 18.18 2.35
N ILE A 111 -11.24 18.92 2.29
CA ILE A 111 -11.07 20.22 2.92
C ILE A 111 -10.64 21.24 1.86
N PRO A 112 -11.27 22.43 1.78
CA PRO A 112 -10.87 23.45 0.83
C PRO A 112 -9.37 23.78 0.92
N LYS A 113 -8.71 23.94 -0.22
CA LYS A 113 -7.27 24.26 -0.29
C LYS A 113 -6.91 25.58 0.39
N ASN A 114 -7.86 26.51 0.48
CA ASN A 114 -7.68 27.79 1.16
C ASN A 114 -7.99 27.76 2.66
N PHE A 115 -8.25 26.57 3.25
CA PHE A 115 -8.46 26.46 4.69
C PHE A 115 -7.18 26.77 5.46
N ALA A 116 -7.13 27.97 6.03
CA ALA A 116 -5.93 28.53 6.63
C ALA A 116 -5.22 27.62 7.67
N PRO A 117 -5.94 26.92 8.57
CA PRO A 117 -5.28 26.03 9.54
C PRO A 117 -4.44 24.91 8.91
N PHE A 118 -4.77 24.47 7.66
CA PHE A 118 -4.11 23.38 6.96
C PHE A 118 -3.30 23.84 5.75
N GLN A 119 -3.21 25.15 5.50
CA GLN A 119 -2.57 25.68 4.30
C GLN A 119 -1.09 25.30 4.15
N ASN A 120 -0.39 25.10 5.27
CA ASN A 120 1.01 24.67 5.29
C ASN A 120 1.18 23.18 5.68
N ALA A 121 0.09 22.43 5.76
CA ALA A 121 0.16 21.01 6.01
C ALA A 121 0.52 20.25 4.73
N ASN A 122 1.48 19.36 4.84
CA ASN A 122 1.83 18.44 3.77
C ASN A 122 1.77 16.97 4.23
N SER A 123 1.48 16.77 5.51
CA SER A 123 1.22 15.46 6.12
C SER A 123 0.34 15.62 7.35
N PHE A 124 -0.18 14.51 7.82
CA PHE A 124 -1.03 14.44 9.00
C PHE A 124 -0.58 13.31 9.90
N LYS A 125 -0.78 13.47 11.19
CA LYS A 125 -0.70 12.40 12.18
C LYS A 125 -2.08 12.18 12.77
N GLY A 126 -2.35 10.96 13.22
CA GLY A 126 -3.65 10.65 13.81
C GLY A 126 -3.57 9.69 14.98
N THR A 127 -4.66 9.65 15.72
CA THR A 127 -4.89 8.66 16.76
C THR A 127 -6.26 8.02 16.59
N ILE A 128 -6.38 6.77 17.04
CA ILE A 128 -7.65 6.09 17.24
C ILE A 128 -7.77 5.77 18.73
N ASN A 129 -8.81 6.29 19.38
CA ASN A 129 -9.02 6.16 20.83
C ASN A 129 -7.76 6.55 21.63
N GLY A 130 -7.03 7.59 21.17
CA GLY A 130 -5.78 8.07 21.77
C GLY A 130 -4.54 7.24 21.43
N ILE A 131 -4.67 6.13 20.70
CA ILE A 131 -3.54 5.32 20.25
C ILE A 131 -3.05 5.85 18.90
N PRO A 132 -1.77 6.21 18.73
CA PRO A 132 -1.24 6.64 17.44
C PRO A 132 -1.42 5.57 16.35
N ILE A 133 -1.89 6.01 15.19
CA ILE A 133 -1.96 5.20 13.99
C ILE A 133 -0.71 5.40 13.14
N PHE A 134 -0.50 4.52 12.18
CA PHE A 134 0.64 4.65 11.28
C PHE A 134 0.42 5.82 10.31
N PRO A 135 1.43 6.63 10.00
CA PRO A 135 1.30 7.73 9.05
C PRO A 135 0.81 7.30 7.66
N LYS A 136 1.07 6.05 7.24
CA LYS A 136 0.53 5.49 5.98
C LYS A 136 -1.01 5.36 5.97
N ASP A 137 -1.64 5.37 7.16
CA ASP A 137 -3.09 5.30 7.31
C ASP A 137 -3.77 6.65 7.04
N LEU A 138 -2.97 7.72 6.94
CA LEU A 138 -3.40 9.09 6.61
C LEU A 138 -2.65 9.58 5.38
N HIS A 139 -3.24 9.33 4.21
CA HIS A 139 -2.65 9.79 2.97
C HIS A 139 -3.22 11.15 2.56
N PHE A 140 -2.34 12.14 2.32
CA PHE A 140 -2.71 13.48 1.88
C PHE A 140 -2.64 13.59 0.35
N ASP A 141 -3.77 13.88 -0.28
CA ASP A 141 -3.89 14.08 -1.73
C ASP A 141 -4.33 15.52 -2.07
N PRO A 142 -3.39 16.38 -2.47
CA PRO A 142 -3.69 17.73 -2.94
C PRO A 142 -3.96 17.79 -4.45
N TYR A 143 -3.91 16.67 -5.19
CA TYR A 143 -3.86 16.65 -6.65
C TYR A 143 -5.17 16.24 -7.31
N SER A 144 -5.88 15.25 -6.76
CA SER A 144 -7.04 14.62 -7.40
C SER A 144 -8.21 15.58 -7.62
N LYS A 145 -8.33 16.61 -6.79
CA LYS A 145 -9.41 17.63 -6.88
C LYS A 145 -8.85 19.02 -6.99
N LYS A 146 -9.53 19.87 -7.78
CA LYS A 146 -9.06 21.25 -8.08
C LYS A 146 -9.06 22.14 -6.84
N ASP A 147 -10.15 22.15 -6.10
CA ASP A 147 -10.42 23.18 -5.07
C ASP A 147 -10.33 22.66 -3.63
N VAL A 148 -10.18 21.35 -3.47
CA VAL A 148 -10.06 20.69 -2.16
C VAL A 148 -8.81 19.82 -2.09
N ASN A 149 -8.29 19.67 -0.89
CA ASN A 149 -7.34 18.62 -0.51
C ASN A 149 -8.13 17.46 0.07
N THR A 150 -7.70 16.22 -0.18
CA THR A 150 -8.31 15.03 0.40
C THR A 150 -7.34 14.38 1.37
N ILE A 151 -7.83 14.08 2.58
CA ILE A 151 -7.13 13.22 3.53
C ILE A 151 -7.81 11.86 3.47
N HIS A 152 -7.13 10.87 2.94
CA HIS A 152 -7.58 9.48 2.94
C HIS A 152 -7.20 8.85 4.28
N PHE A 153 -8.20 8.49 5.07
CA PHE A 153 -8.03 7.71 6.28
C PHE A 153 -8.32 6.25 5.95
N LEU A 154 -7.29 5.40 6.05
CA LEU A 154 -7.35 3.98 5.68
C LEU A 154 -6.67 3.14 6.75
N VAL A 155 -7.43 2.32 7.48
CA VAL A 155 -6.89 1.41 8.48
C VAL A 155 -7.22 -0.03 8.09
N THR A 156 -6.20 -0.84 7.87
CA THR A 156 -6.36 -2.23 7.44
C THR A 156 -6.79 -3.15 8.58
N GLY A 157 -7.37 -4.30 8.25
CA GLY A 157 -7.79 -5.29 9.25
C GLY A 157 -6.64 -5.76 10.15
N GLU A 158 -5.41 -5.85 9.64
CA GLU A 158 -4.25 -6.21 10.46
C GLU A 158 -3.92 -5.13 11.48
N GLU A 159 -4.03 -3.87 11.11
CA GLU A 159 -3.84 -2.75 12.03
C GLU A 159 -4.95 -2.66 13.05
N LEU A 160 -6.19 -2.94 12.65
CA LEU A 160 -7.32 -3.03 13.57
C LEU A 160 -7.10 -4.10 14.66
N LYS A 161 -6.53 -5.25 14.31
CA LYS A 161 -6.15 -6.29 15.28
C LYS A 161 -5.09 -5.80 16.28
N ILE A 162 -4.12 -5.02 15.81
CA ILE A 162 -3.10 -4.41 16.68
C ILE A 162 -3.71 -3.37 17.61
N LEU A 163 -4.59 -2.51 17.08
CA LEU A 163 -5.28 -1.48 17.84
C LEU A 163 -6.23 -2.10 18.88
N LYS A 164 -7.00 -3.16 18.53
CA LYS A 164 -7.87 -3.91 19.45
C LYS A 164 -7.13 -4.33 20.72
N LYS A 165 -5.92 -4.87 20.58
CA LYS A 165 -5.10 -5.30 21.73
C LYS A 165 -4.74 -4.17 22.69
N LYS A 166 -4.69 -2.92 22.21
CA LYS A 166 -4.33 -1.72 23.00
C LYS A 166 -5.56 -0.99 23.53
N ILE A 167 -6.66 -0.97 22.75
CA ILE A 167 -7.87 -0.22 23.05
C ILE A 167 -8.79 -1.02 24.00
N GLY A 168 -8.81 -2.34 23.87
CA GLY A 168 -9.76 -3.23 24.53
C GLY A 168 -10.98 -3.52 23.66
N ALA A 169 -11.66 -4.63 23.93
CA ALA A 169 -12.81 -5.11 23.17
C ALA A 169 -14.15 -4.52 23.62
N ASP A 170 -14.19 -3.84 24.75
CA ASP A 170 -15.39 -3.29 25.40
C ASP A 170 -15.88 -1.94 24.83
N LYS A 171 -15.16 -1.42 23.82
CA LYS A 171 -15.50 -0.16 23.17
C LYS A 171 -16.37 -0.38 21.94
N ASN A 172 -17.37 0.49 21.75
CA ASN A 172 -18.30 0.45 20.61
C ASN A 172 -18.11 1.66 19.68
N THR A 173 -17.05 2.41 19.86
CA THR A 173 -16.73 3.59 19.04
C THR A 173 -15.26 3.63 18.70
N MET A 174 -14.98 4.23 17.55
CA MET A 174 -13.66 4.63 17.10
C MET A 174 -13.60 6.15 17.12
N LEU A 175 -12.96 6.73 18.14
CA LEU A 175 -12.67 8.16 18.18
C LEU A 175 -11.39 8.41 17.36
N VAL A 176 -11.54 9.10 16.25
CA VAL A 176 -10.42 9.46 15.37
C VAL A 176 -10.05 10.92 15.63
N GLU A 177 -8.76 11.19 15.81
CA GLU A 177 -8.22 12.54 15.84
C GLU A 177 -7.12 12.66 14.78
N ILE A 178 -7.19 13.73 13.95
CA ILE A 178 -6.26 13.99 12.85
C ILE A 178 -5.69 15.39 13.04
N THR A 179 -4.37 15.50 13.11
CA THR A 179 -3.65 16.76 13.31
C THR A 179 -2.70 17.01 12.14
N PRO A 180 -2.71 18.22 11.54
CA PRO A 180 -1.75 18.57 10.50
C PRO A 180 -0.34 18.62 11.06
N GLU A 181 0.62 18.23 10.25
CA GLU A 181 2.03 18.39 10.54
C GLU A 181 2.63 19.43 9.60
N ALA A 182 3.26 20.44 10.18
CA ALA A 182 4.03 21.42 9.43
C ALA A 182 5.49 20.93 9.32
N GLY A 183 6.09 21.08 8.14
CA GLY A 183 7.51 20.78 7.96
C GLY A 183 7.83 20.08 6.63
N ASN A 184 9.12 19.81 6.40
CA ASN A 184 9.64 19.16 5.19
C ASN A 184 9.55 17.61 5.25
N ALA A 185 8.53 17.06 5.89
CA ALA A 185 8.37 15.62 6.02
C ALA A 185 8.11 14.98 4.66
N ILE A 186 7.24 15.58 3.84
CA ILE A 186 6.99 15.13 2.48
C ILE A 186 7.94 15.87 1.53
N LYS A 187 8.76 15.12 0.83
CA LYS A 187 9.57 15.62 -0.27
C LYS A 187 8.87 15.33 -1.59
N SER A 188 8.88 16.30 -2.48
CA SER A 188 8.22 16.21 -3.78
C SER A 188 9.15 16.62 -4.91
N THR A 189 9.08 15.91 -6.03
CA THR A 189 9.90 16.17 -7.23
C THR A 189 9.04 16.01 -8.48
N GLU A 190 9.11 16.96 -9.41
CA GLU A 190 8.53 16.79 -10.75
C GLU A 190 9.50 15.97 -11.62
N VAL A 191 9.00 14.90 -12.23
CA VAL A 191 9.69 14.14 -13.27
C VAL A 191 9.00 14.33 -14.61
N LYS A 192 9.78 14.44 -15.69
CA LYS A 192 9.28 14.68 -17.04
C LYS A 192 9.55 13.48 -17.92
N PHE A 193 8.55 13.08 -18.68
CA PHE A 193 8.62 12.00 -19.66
C PHE A 193 8.85 12.59 -21.06
N SER A 194 9.56 11.86 -21.92
CA SER A 194 9.91 12.32 -23.26
C SER A 194 8.70 12.56 -24.17
N ASN A 195 7.57 11.95 -23.89
CA ASN A 195 6.29 12.12 -24.60
C ASN A 195 5.45 13.33 -24.13
N GLY A 196 6.03 14.23 -23.31
CA GLY A 196 5.38 15.43 -22.80
C GLY A 196 4.57 15.26 -21.53
N TYR A 197 4.35 14.03 -21.06
CA TYR A 197 3.75 13.76 -19.74
C TYR A 197 4.69 14.17 -18.62
N LYS A 198 4.12 14.37 -17.43
CA LYS A 198 4.87 14.65 -16.20
C LYS A 198 4.28 13.84 -15.06
N ALA A 199 5.09 13.60 -14.03
CA ALA A 199 4.58 13.13 -12.74
C ALA A 199 5.16 13.98 -11.62
N THR A 200 4.33 14.31 -10.63
CA THR A 200 4.80 14.79 -9.33
C THR A 200 4.91 13.57 -8.43
N VAL A 201 6.13 13.26 -8.00
CA VAL A 201 6.40 12.14 -7.10
C VAL A 201 6.73 12.69 -5.74
N SER A 202 5.97 12.28 -4.73
CA SER A 202 6.16 12.67 -3.33
C SER A 202 6.49 11.44 -2.49
N TYR A 203 7.33 11.61 -1.46
CA TYR A 203 7.60 10.57 -0.49
C TYR A 203 7.78 11.14 0.91
N ASP A 204 7.45 10.34 1.92
CA ASP A 204 7.57 10.74 3.31
C ASP A 204 9.00 10.48 3.81
N ALA A 205 9.78 11.54 3.97
CA ALA A 205 11.18 11.49 4.39
C ALA A 205 11.37 11.20 5.89
N ARG A 206 10.29 11.07 6.68
CA ARG A 206 10.36 10.68 8.11
C ARG A 206 10.68 9.19 8.27
N TYR A 207 10.37 8.40 7.26
CA TYR A 207 10.69 6.98 7.28
C TYR A 207 12.14 6.76 6.93
N GLY A 208 12.81 6.03 7.80
CA GLY A 208 14.18 5.62 7.60
C GLY A 208 14.31 4.24 6.97
N ALA A 209 15.53 3.77 6.91
CA ALA A 209 15.87 2.44 6.43
C ALA A 209 15.08 1.33 7.16
N SER A 210 14.82 0.24 6.45
CA SER A 210 14.04 -0.93 6.91
C SER A 210 12.59 -0.61 7.28
N LYS A 211 12.03 0.46 6.73
CA LYS A 211 10.63 0.86 6.89
C LYS A 211 9.97 0.99 5.53
N ASP A 212 8.65 0.83 5.53
CA ASP A 212 7.84 1.12 4.35
C ASP A 212 7.73 2.63 4.17
N VAL A 213 8.25 3.12 3.06
CA VAL A 213 8.15 4.52 2.66
C VAL A 213 6.97 4.68 1.73
N SER A 214 6.07 5.58 2.06
CA SER A 214 4.94 5.91 1.18
C SER A 214 5.40 6.82 0.05
N PHE A 215 5.23 6.36 -1.18
CA PHE A 215 5.43 7.14 -2.40
C PHE A 215 4.08 7.42 -3.04
N THR A 216 3.84 8.66 -3.45
CA THR A 216 2.68 9.06 -4.22
C THR A 216 3.12 9.63 -5.55
N ALA A 217 2.56 9.13 -6.64
CA ALA A 217 2.78 9.65 -7.99
C ALA A 217 1.47 10.22 -8.56
N ALA A 218 1.45 11.52 -8.86
CA ALA A 218 0.36 12.17 -9.58
C ALA A 218 0.82 12.44 -11.01
N PHE A 219 0.11 11.90 -11.99
CA PHE A 219 0.46 11.98 -13.41
C PHE A 219 -0.31 13.09 -14.12
N PHE A 220 0.36 13.83 -14.97
CA PHE A 220 -0.21 14.92 -15.75
C PHE A 220 0.11 14.74 -17.22
N ASP A 221 -0.83 15.08 -18.10
CA ASP A 221 -0.61 15.10 -19.54
C ASP A 221 0.20 16.33 -19.98
N SER A 222 0.47 16.43 -21.28
CA SER A 222 1.24 17.53 -21.85
C SER A 222 0.58 18.91 -21.66
N SER A 223 -0.72 18.96 -21.40
CA SER A 223 -1.47 20.18 -21.08
C SER A 223 -1.44 20.53 -19.59
N GLY A 224 -0.79 19.69 -18.75
CA GLY A 224 -0.76 19.87 -17.31
C GLY A 224 -2.06 19.44 -16.60
N ILE A 225 -2.94 18.72 -17.29
CA ILE A 225 -4.17 18.17 -16.73
C ILE A 225 -3.89 16.80 -16.14
N LEU A 226 -4.49 16.48 -15.00
CA LEU A 226 -4.34 15.18 -14.34
C LEU A 226 -4.71 14.04 -15.30
N ALA A 227 -3.75 13.17 -15.59
CA ALA A 227 -3.88 12.11 -16.59
C ALA A 227 -4.59 10.89 -15.98
N LYS A 228 -5.92 10.86 -16.09
CA LYS A 228 -6.73 9.70 -15.68
C LYS A 228 -6.46 8.50 -16.58
N ASP A 229 -6.70 7.31 -15.99
CA ASP A 229 -6.53 6.00 -16.65
C ASP A 229 -5.11 5.73 -17.16
N ILE A 230 -4.11 6.39 -16.57
CA ILE A 230 -2.69 6.16 -16.91
C ILE A 230 -2.28 4.76 -16.45
N ARG A 231 -1.40 4.12 -17.21
CA ARG A 231 -0.74 2.87 -16.84
C ARG A 231 0.76 3.08 -16.78
N TYR A 232 1.38 2.57 -15.71
CA TYR A 232 2.82 2.73 -15.52
C TYR A 232 3.43 1.50 -14.85
N ALA A 233 4.74 1.42 -14.92
CA ALA A 233 5.56 0.50 -14.14
C ALA A 233 6.59 1.30 -13.34
N TYR A 234 7.17 0.70 -12.31
CA TYR A 234 8.27 1.32 -11.59
C TYR A 234 9.31 0.31 -11.14
N SER A 235 10.53 0.82 -10.96
CA SER A 235 11.60 0.09 -10.29
C SER A 235 12.39 1.01 -9.36
N VAL A 236 13.07 0.41 -8.37
CA VAL A 236 13.94 1.11 -7.45
C VAL A 236 15.32 0.49 -7.49
N LYS A 237 16.34 1.35 -7.65
CA LYS A 237 17.75 0.98 -7.70
C LYS A 237 18.52 1.62 -6.56
N ASP A 238 19.47 0.90 -6.00
CA ASP A 238 20.44 1.44 -5.05
C ASP A 238 21.50 2.34 -5.74
N SER A 239 22.40 2.91 -4.94
CA SER A 239 23.51 3.75 -5.46
C SER A 239 24.51 3.00 -6.34
N SER A 240 24.56 1.68 -6.24
CA SER A 240 25.40 0.81 -7.09
C SER A 240 24.70 0.42 -8.39
N GLY A 241 23.43 0.82 -8.57
CA GLY A 241 22.64 0.49 -9.74
C GLY A 241 21.92 -0.86 -9.66
N ASN A 242 22.01 -1.57 -8.52
CA ASN A 242 21.29 -2.82 -8.34
C ASN A 242 19.79 -2.53 -8.16
N GLU A 243 18.99 -3.16 -9.00
CA GLU A 243 17.54 -3.06 -8.95
C GLU A 243 16.98 -4.09 -7.94
N PHE A 244 16.29 -3.63 -6.90
CA PHE A 244 15.78 -4.51 -5.84
C PHE A 244 14.25 -4.53 -5.77
N ILE A 245 13.58 -3.63 -6.46
CA ILE A 245 12.12 -3.63 -6.62
C ILE A 245 11.79 -3.34 -8.08
N VAL A 246 10.92 -4.18 -8.64
CA VAL A 246 10.29 -3.98 -9.95
C VAL A 246 8.80 -4.29 -9.83
N ASN A 247 7.96 -3.39 -10.27
CA ASN A 247 6.52 -3.62 -10.33
C ASN A 247 5.98 -3.20 -11.70
N THR A 248 5.57 -4.19 -12.46
CA THR A 248 5.04 -4.01 -13.82
C THR A 248 3.53 -4.18 -13.91
N GLY A 249 2.83 -4.32 -12.79
CA GLY A 249 1.38 -4.54 -12.79
C GLY A 249 0.95 -5.90 -13.35
N ALA A 250 1.73 -6.95 -13.12
CA ALA A 250 1.67 -8.24 -13.81
C ALA A 250 0.36 -9.07 -13.68
N ASN A 251 -0.64 -8.60 -12.97
CA ASN A 251 -1.87 -9.38 -12.69
C ASN A 251 -3.09 -8.93 -13.49
N THR A 252 -2.93 -8.15 -14.56
CA THR A 252 -4.03 -7.66 -15.39
C THR A 252 -3.83 -8.05 -16.85
N ASN A 253 -4.92 -8.13 -17.60
CA ASN A 253 -4.88 -8.34 -19.07
C ASN A 253 -4.21 -7.16 -19.82
N LEU A 254 -3.93 -6.07 -19.13
CA LEU A 254 -3.24 -4.90 -19.64
C LEU A 254 -1.90 -4.74 -18.90
N LEU A 255 -0.85 -4.52 -19.66
CA LEU A 255 0.47 -4.26 -19.10
C LEU A 255 0.47 -2.93 -18.31
N GLY A 256 1.14 -2.92 -17.15
CA GLY A 256 1.27 -1.76 -16.28
C GLY A 256 0.26 -1.71 -15.12
N ILE A 257 0.64 -0.99 -14.10
CA ILE A 257 -0.20 -0.64 -12.96
C ILE A 257 -1.25 0.35 -13.45
N GLN A 258 -2.52 0.03 -13.29
CA GLN A 258 -3.63 0.90 -13.71
C GLN A 258 -3.89 1.98 -12.66
N VAL A 259 -4.00 3.23 -13.08
CA VAL A 259 -4.24 4.40 -12.22
C VAL A 259 -5.44 5.19 -12.76
N PRO A 260 -6.68 4.76 -12.46
CA PRO A 260 -7.89 5.39 -12.99
C PRO A 260 -8.04 6.85 -12.57
N SER A 261 -7.63 7.19 -11.35
CA SER A 261 -7.70 8.57 -10.83
C SER A 261 -6.62 9.50 -11.38
N GLY A 262 -5.51 8.96 -11.91
CA GLY A 262 -4.29 9.71 -12.24
C GLY A 262 -3.35 9.91 -11.05
N VAL A 263 -3.71 9.43 -9.85
CA VAL A 263 -2.88 9.47 -8.64
C VAL A 263 -2.80 8.07 -8.08
N ASP A 264 -1.59 7.60 -7.78
CA ASP A 264 -1.33 6.29 -7.18
C ASP A 264 -0.37 6.43 -6.00
N SER A 265 -0.59 5.61 -4.97
CA SER A 265 0.25 5.56 -3.77
C SER A 265 0.74 4.15 -3.53
N ARG A 266 2.05 4.04 -3.27
CA ARG A 266 2.72 2.76 -3.02
C ARG A 266 3.54 2.81 -1.76
N LEU A 267 3.51 1.72 -1.02
CA LEU A 267 4.44 1.47 0.06
C LEU A 267 5.63 0.71 -0.51
N ILE A 268 6.81 1.25 -0.32
CA ILE A 268 8.06 0.69 -0.82
C ILE A 268 9.00 0.50 0.37
N THR A 269 9.35 -0.73 0.67
CA THR A 269 10.32 -1.04 1.73
C THR A 269 11.72 -0.72 1.24
N ILE A 270 12.39 0.25 1.86
CA ILE A 270 13.77 0.62 1.53
C ILE A 270 14.72 -0.05 2.53
N PRO A 271 15.63 -0.91 2.06
CA PRO A 271 16.38 -1.82 2.93
C PRO A 271 17.42 -1.13 3.82
N SER A 272 18.02 -0.04 3.37
CA SER A 272 19.12 0.64 4.08
C SER A 272 19.06 2.15 3.89
N LYS A 273 19.84 2.89 4.68
CA LYS A 273 20.10 4.32 4.41
C LYS A 273 20.92 4.47 3.14
N GLY A 274 20.71 5.55 2.41
CA GLY A 274 21.47 5.86 1.21
C GLY A 274 20.69 6.60 0.16
N SER A 275 21.34 6.78 -0.98
CA SER A 275 20.74 7.37 -2.19
C SER A 275 20.18 6.27 -3.07
N TYR A 276 18.99 6.51 -3.60
CA TYR A 276 18.25 5.59 -4.44
C TYR A 276 17.75 6.28 -5.69
N THR A 277 17.47 5.50 -6.72
CA THR A 277 16.82 5.97 -7.93
C THR A 277 15.49 5.26 -8.10
N LEU A 278 14.39 6.02 -8.09
CA LEU A 278 13.08 5.56 -8.54
C LEU A 278 12.99 5.82 -10.04
N GLN A 279 12.74 4.77 -10.80
CA GLN A 279 12.44 4.83 -12.23
C GLN A 279 10.95 4.56 -12.41
N LEU A 280 10.25 5.48 -13.07
CA LEU A 280 8.90 5.30 -13.56
C LEU A 280 8.94 5.03 -15.06
N ALA A 281 8.06 4.20 -15.58
CA ALA A 281 7.92 3.98 -17.00
C ALA A 281 6.42 4.04 -17.37
N LEU A 282 6.00 5.00 -18.17
CA LEU A 282 4.65 5.04 -18.70
C LEU A 282 4.47 3.94 -19.73
N VAL A 283 3.37 3.21 -19.63
CA VAL A 283 3.03 2.06 -20.46
C VAL A 283 1.92 2.40 -21.44
N GLY A 284 0.91 3.14 -21.01
CA GLY A 284 -0.24 3.48 -21.83
C GLY A 284 -1.28 4.31 -21.09
N ARG A 285 -2.42 4.54 -21.74
CA ARG A 285 -3.58 5.21 -21.15
C ARG A 285 -4.87 4.48 -21.53
N GLY A 286 -5.69 4.12 -20.55
CA GLY A 286 -6.83 3.24 -20.75
C GLY A 286 -6.40 1.91 -21.34
N SER A 287 -7.02 1.48 -22.42
CA SER A 287 -6.66 0.26 -23.18
C SER A 287 -5.58 0.47 -24.25
N ILE A 288 -5.09 1.70 -24.42
CA ILE A 288 -4.13 2.04 -25.49
C ILE A 288 -2.73 2.05 -24.90
N ASP A 289 -1.83 1.24 -25.47
CA ASP A 289 -0.41 1.25 -25.16
C ASP A 289 0.30 2.42 -25.87
N PHE A 290 1.33 2.98 -25.24
CA PHE A 290 2.26 3.85 -25.93
C PHE A 290 3.16 3.00 -26.84
N GLU A 291 3.71 3.59 -27.92
CA GLU A 291 4.58 2.88 -28.88
C GLU A 291 5.78 2.20 -28.22
N SER A 292 6.24 2.78 -27.12
CA SER A 292 7.28 2.21 -26.26
C SER A 292 7.10 2.66 -24.82
N PHE A 293 7.72 1.96 -23.87
CA PHE A 293 7.81 2.44 -22.50
C PHE A 293 8.54 3.77 -22.43
N VAL A 294 7.91 4.75 -21.77
CA VAL A 294 8.47 6.08 -21.65
C VAL A 294 9.04 6.26 -20.24
N PRO A 295 10.36 6.12 -20.04
CA PRO A 295 10.96 6.19 -18.73
C PRO A 295 11.15 7.64 -18.25
N ALA A 296 11.12 7.81 -16.93
CA ALA A 296 11.60 8.99 -16.22
C ALA A 296 12.16 8.55 -14.86
N THR A 297 13.13 9.29 -14.33
CA THR A 297 13.81 8.92 -13.09
C THR A 297 13.85 10.08 -12.10
N MET A 298 13.81 9.75 -10.81
CA MET A 298 14.15 10.67 -9.73
C MET A 298 15.14 10.02 -8.76
N LYS A 299 16.00 10.83 -8.18
CA LYS A 299 16.84 10.43 -7.06
C LYS A 299 16.18 10.82 -5.75
N PHE A 300 16.29 9.97 -4.76
CA PHE A 300 15.82 10.25 -3.41
C PHE A 300 16.78 9.69 -2.37
N GLU A 301 16.70 10.22 -1.16
CA GLU A 301 17.60 9.83 -0.08
C GLU A 301 16.79 9.37 1.12
N ILE A 302 17.24 8.26 1.70
CA ILE A 302 16.75 7.72 2.97
C ILE A 302 17.83 7.91 4.02
N SER A 303 17.48 8.63 5.07
CA SER A 303 18.36 8.87 6.23
C SER A 303 18.10 7.85 7.34
N GLU A 304 18.97 7.83 8.35
CA GLU A 304 18.67 7.13 9.59
C GLU A 304 17.44 7.78 10.25
N THR A 305 16.53 6.95 10.78
CA THR A 305 15.38 7.46 11.52
C THR A 305 15.86 8.27 12.71
N LYS A 306 15.75 9.59 12.66
CA LYS A 306 15.82 10.39 13.88
C LYS A 306 14.53 10.09 14.64
N GLN A 307 14.64 9.25 15.65
CA GLN A 307 13.55 8.98 16.57
C GLN A 307 13.18 10.29 17.26
N SER A 308 12.09 10.91 16.82
CA SER A 308 11.46 11.99 17.58
C SER A 308 11.03 11.39 18.92
N SER A 309 11.52 11.96 20.01
CA SER A 309 11.40 11.47 21.38
C SER A 309 9.99 11.66 21.97
N SER A 310 8.94 11.29 21.24
CA SER A 310 7.55 11.39 21.72
C SER A 310 6.65 10.23 21.34
N GLU A 311 7.21 9.07 20.92
CA GLU A 311 6.42 7.84 20.86
C GLU A 311 6.75 6.96 22.06
N PRO A 312 5.76 6.47 22.81
CA PRO A 312 5.98 5.36 23.70
C PRO A 312 6.10 4.09 22.87
N VAL A 313 7.31 3.82 22.39
CA VAL A 313 7.67 2.50 21.88
C VAL A 313 7.50 1.53 23.03
N PRO A 314 6.68 0.48 22.91
CA PRO A 314 6.82 -0.64 23.82
C PRO A 314 8.27 -1.11 23.67
N LYS A 315 9.06 -1.03 24.72
CA LYS A 315 10.37 -1.66 24.83
C LYS A 315 10.17 -3.18 24.77
N THR A 316 9.94 -3.70 23.57
CA THR A 316 10.24 -5.09 23.27
C THR A 316 11.71 -5.06 22.86
N GLY A 317 12.56 -5.51 23.77
CA GLY A 317 13.99 -5.57 23.54
C GLY A 317 14.25 -6.26 22.22
N THR A 318 14.96 -5.56 21.34
CA THR A 318 15.51 -6.13 20.12
C THR A 318 16.50 -7.21 20.56
N GLN A 319 16.05 -8.45 20.64
CA GLN A 319 16.97 -9.57 20.71
C GLN A 319 17.74 -9.58 19.39
N LYS A 320 19.04 -9.45 19.51
CA LYS A 320 20.02 -9.48 18.42
C LYS A 320 19.84 -10.80 17.66
N GLY A 321 19.10 -10.78 16.51
CA GLY A 321 18.91 -11.95 15.67
C GLY A 321 17.50 -12.19 15.12
N GLU A 322 16.51 -11.34 15.40
CA GLU A 322 15.17 -11.52 14.82
C GLU A 322 15.13 -11.09 13.35
N ILE A 323 14.52 -11.96 12.52
CA ILE A 323 14.29 -11.70 11.10
C ILE A 323 13.23 -10.59 10.98
N PRO A 324 13.50 -9.49 10.24
CA PRO A 324 12.54 -8.41 10.07
C PRO A 324 11.18 -8.90 9.53
N SER A 325 10.10 -8.36 10.07
CA SER A 325 8.72 -8.81 9.75
C SER A 325 8.33 -8.68 8.28
N TRP A 326 8.94 -7.75 7.53
CA TRP A 326 8.67 -7.58 6.10
C TRP A 326 9.14 -8.80 5.25
N ILE A 327 10.14 -9.55 5.74
CA ILE A 327 10.61 -10.78 5.08
C ILE A 327 9.50 -11.85 5.12
N ARG A 328 8.64 -11.83 6.14
CA ARG A 328 7.48 -12.73 6.22
C ARG A 328 6.49 -12.49 5.07
N ASN A 329 6.29 -11.23 4.68
CA ASN A 329 5.42 -10.91 3.54
C ASN A 329 6.00 -11.47 2.23
N ASN A 330 7.30 -11.34 2.01
CA ASN A 330 7.95 -11.89 0.82
C ASN A 330 7.86 -13.43 0.81
N ALA A 331 8.07 -14.06 1.97
CA ALA A 331 7.92 -15.51 2.10
C ALA A 331 6.48 -15.97 1.83
N LYS A 332 5.47 -15.21 2.26
CA LYS A 332 4.07 -15.47 1.98
C LYS A 332 3.77 -15.35 0.49
N TRP A 333 4.16 -14.25 -0.15
CA TRP A 333 3.95 -14.03 -1.59
C TRP A 333 4.59 -15.12 -2.45
N TRP A 334 5.77 -15.56 -2.04
CA TRP A 334 6.43 -16.68 -2.70
C TRP A 334 5.69 -18.00 -2.50
N ALA A 335 5.28 -18.31 -1.28
CA ALA A 335 4.54 -19.52 -0.95
C ALA A 335 3.18 -19.57 -1.66
N ASP A 336 2.50 -18.43 -1.79
CA ASP A 336 1.22 -18.27 -2.48
C ASP A 336 1.38 -18.15 -4.02
N GLY A 337 2.62 -18.16 -4.54
CA GLY A 337 2.92 -18.09 -5.98
C GLY A 337 2.81 -16.70 -6.59
N THR A 338 2.69 -15.65 -5.76
CA THR A 338 2.62 -14.24 -6.20
C THR A 338 3.96 -13.76 -6.76
N ILE A 339 5.09 -14.25 -6.21
CA ILE A 339 6.43 -14.03 -6.74
C ILE A 339 7.09 -15.37 -7.12
N GLY A 340 7.98 -15.34 -8.11
CA GLY A 340 8.67 -16.52 -8.62
C GLY A 340 9.79 -17.04 -7.69
N ASP A 341 10.26 -18.27 -7.96
CA ASP A 341 11.38 -18.85 -7.22
C ASP A 341 12.66 -18.02 -7.35
N SER A 342 12.91 -17.46 -8.54
CA SER A 342 14.05 -16.57 -8.80
C SER A 342 14.03 -15.30 -7.97
N ASP A 343 12.86 -14.71 -7.81
CA ASP A 343 12.67 -13.45 -7.07
C ASP A 343 12.89 -13.67 -5.57
N PHE A 344 12.33 -14.77 -5.05
CA PHE A 344 12.54 -15.17 -3.67
C PHE A 344 14.01 -15.48 -3.38
N VAL A 345 14.68 -16.28 -4.24
CA VAL A 345 16.10 -16.62 -4.10
C VAL A 345 16.97 -15.38 -4.11
N SER A 346 16.74 -14.45 -5.05
CA SER A 346 17.46 -13.19 -5.14
C SER A 346 17.29 -12.32 -3.90
N GLY A 347 16.05 -12.25 -3.38
CA GLY A 347 15.75 -11.54 -2.14
C GLY A 347 16.48 -12.14 -0.93
N ILE A 348 16.49 -13.46 -0.78
CA ILE A 348 17.21 -14.13 0.32
C ILE A 348 18.73 -13.98 0.18
N GLN A 349 19.28 -14.09 -1.03
CA GLN A 349 20.71 -13.85 -1.27
C GLN A 349 21.13 -12.44 -0.84
N PHE A 350 20.34 -11.44 -1.20
CA PHE A 350 20.56 -10.06 -0.75
C PHE A 350 20.57 -9.97 0.78
N LEU A 351 19.58 -10.55 1.46
CA LEU A 351 19.48 -10.51 2.92
C LEU A 351 20.67 -11.17 3.63
N LEU A 352 21.18 -12.28 3.06
CA LEU A 352 22.35 -12.97 3.58
C LEU A 352 23.62 -12.13 3.36
N LYS A 353 23.79 -11.57 2.18
CA LYS A 353 24.94 -10.70 1.81
C LYS A 353 25.01 -9.45 2.68
N GLU A 354 23.86 -8.82 2.95
CA GLU A 354 23.80 -7.62 3.80
C GLU A 354 23.81 -7.95 5.31
N GLY A 355 23.87 -9.23 5.68
CA GLY A 355 23.89 -9.66 7.09
C GLY A 355 22.59 -9.40 7.85
N ILE A 356 21.50 -9.10 7.15
CA ILE A 356 20.15 -8.90 7.72
C ILE A 356 19.59 -10.25 8.17
N LEU A 357 19.72 -11.27 7.30
CA LEU A 357 19.43 -12.66 7.63
C LEU A 357 20.77 -13.36 7.92
N LYS A 358 20.89 -13.93 9.11
CA LYS A 358 22.06 -14.71 9.50
C LYS A 358 21.70 -16.18 9.52
N ILE A 359 22.47 -16.97 8.80
CA ILE A 359 22.41 -18.42 8.89
C ILE A 359 23.69 -18.93 9.58
N PRO A 360 23.63 -20.04 10.33
CA PRO A 360 24.83 -20.71 10.80
C PRO A 360 25.74 -21.11 9.64
N PRO A 361 27.07 -21.22 9.87
CA PRO A 361 27.99 -21.65 8.84
C PRO A 361 27.52 -22.96 8.19
N THR A 362 27.27 -22.91 6.89
CA THR A 362 26.74 -24.05 6.12
C THR A 362 27.74 -24.41 5.02
N VAL A 363 28.21 -25.64 5.04
CA VAL A 363 29.09 -26.16 3.97
C VAL A 363 28.20 -26.51 2.80
N ALA A 364 28.51 -25.99 1.61
CA ALA A 364 27.84 -26.40 0.38
C ALA A 364 28.18 -27.89 0.10
N GLU A 365 27.17 -28.75 0.12
CA GLU A 365 27.29 -30.08 -0.42
C GLU A 365 27.33 -30.04 -1.94
N LYS A 366 27.86 -31.10 -2.58
CA LYS A 366 27.87 -31.15 -4.06
C LYS A 366 26.46 -30.94 -4.59
N PRO A 367 26.25 -30.05 -5.59
CA PRO A 367 24.92 -29.79 -6.13
C PRO A 367 24.26 -31.10 -6.57
N SER A 368 23.19 -31.50 -5.93
CA SER A 368 22.31 -32.54 -6.48
C SER A 368 21.60 -31.87 -7.66
N GLY A 369 21.87 -32.28 -8.86
CA GLY A 369 21.55 -31.72 -10.18
C GLY A 369 20.17 -31.15 -10.49
N SER A 370 19.38 -30.71 -9.52
CA SER A 370 18.09 -30.06 -9.71
C SER A 370 18.12 -28.68 -9.05
N ASN A 371 18.01 -27.64 -9.87
CA ASN A 371 17.85 -26.24 -9.42
C ASN A 371 16.41 -25.95 -8.90
N GLN A 372 15.58 -26.97 -8.70
CA GLN A 372 14.21 -26.80 -8.25
C GLN A 372 14.14 -26.73 -6.73
N ILE A 373 13.44 -25.71 -6.24
CA ILE A 373 13.16 -25.59 -4.81
C ILE A 373 12.10 -26.63 -4.40
N PRO A 374 12.38 -27.50 -3.43
CA PRO A 374 11.40 -28.46 -2.96
C PRO A 374 10.15 -27.81 -2.38
N THR A 375 8.98 -28.40 -2.65
CA THR A 375 7.68 -27.89 -2.19
C THR A 375 7.61 -27.71 -0.67
N TRP A 376 8.31 -28.55 0.10
CA TRP A 376 8.30 -28.42 1.56
C TRP A 376 8.96 -27.13 2.06
N VAL A 377 9.91 -26.55 1.30
CA VAL A 377 10.52 -25.23 1.63
C VAL A 377 9.51 -24.11 1.43
N LYS A 378 8.66 -24.19 0.38
CA LYS A 378 7.54 -23.26 0.19
C LYS A 378 6.52 -23.35 1.30
N ASN A 379 6.17 -24.57 1.71
CA ASN A 379 5.28 -24.79 2.85
C ASN A 379 5.86 -24.23 4.15
N ASN A 380 7.16 -24.41 4.36
CA ASN A 380 7.87 -23.85 5.51
C ASN A 380 7.80 -22.31 5.52
N ALA A 381 8.02 -21.67 4.36
CA ALA A 381 7.90 -20.23 4.20
C ALA A 381 6.47 -19.73 4.49
N LYS A 382 5.45 -20.47 4.05
CA LYS A 382 4.05 -20.18 4.35
C LYS A 382 3.77 -20.25 5.85
N TRP A 383 4.10 -21.35 6.49
CA TRP A 383 3.87 -21.55 7.93
C TRP A 383 4.61 -20.52 8.78
N TRP A 384 5.81 -20.13 8.35
CA TRP A 384 6.54 -19.07 9.01
C TRP A 384 5.90 -17.70 8.81
N ALA A 385 5.45 -17.38 7.61
CA ALA A 385 4.75 -16.13 7.31
C ALA A 385 3.44 -16.02 8.11
N ASP A 386 2.72 -17.13 8.26
CA ASP A 386 1.48 -17.22 9.05
C ASP A 386 1.74 -17.30 10.57
N GLY A 387 3.02 -17.30 11.00
CA GLY A 387 3.41 -17.38 12.43
C GLY A 387 3.27 -18.76 13.07
N THR A 388 3.05 -19.81 12.26
CA THR A 388 2.87 -21.20 12.74
C THR A 388 4.18 -21.85 13.17
N ILE A 389 5.31 -21.45 12.57
CA ILE A 389 6.65 -21.93 12.94
C ILE A 389 7.56 -20.76 13.31
N THR A 390 8.67 -21.08 14.00
CA THR A 390 9.62 -20.07 14.49
C THR A 390 10.57 -19.55 13.41
N ASP A 391 11.24 -18.43 13.66
CA ASP A 391 12.31 -17.89 12.80
C ASP A 391 13.43 -18.94 12.61
N SER A 392 13.76 -19.71 13.65
CA SER A 392 14.76 -20.77 13.59
C SER A 392 14.37 -21.87 12.59
N ASP A 393 13.08 -22.23 12.51
CA ASP A 393 12.63 -23.26 11.59
C ASP A 393 12.63 -22.78 10.14
N PHE A 394 12.28 -21.53 9.90
CA PHE A 394 12.43 -20.90 8.59
C PHE A 394 13.90 -20.87 8.15
N VAL A 395 14.81 -20.42 9.04
CA VAL A 395 16.26 -20.39 8.77
C VAL A 395 16.81 -21.75 8.37
N LYS A 396 16.34 -22.85 8.97
CA LYS A 396 16.72 -24.23 8.55
C LYS A 396 16.33 -24.52 7.09
N GLY A 397 15.16 -24.04 6.65
CA GLY A 397 14.75 -24.14 5.24
C GLY A 397 15.70 -23.37 4.30
N ILE A 398 16.12 -22.17 4.69
CA ILE A 398 17.10 -21.38 3.93
C ILE A 398 18.48 -22.03 3.95
N GLN A 399 18.93 -22.56 5.09
CA GLN A 399 20.18 -23.33 5.19
C GLN A 399 20.22 -24.52 4.22
N PHE A 400 19.11 -25.23 4.10
CA PHE A 400 18.98 -26.31 3.13
C PHE A 400 19.19 -25.79 1.70
N LEU A 401 18.56 -24.67 1.30
CA LEU A 401 18.72 -24.11 -0.03
C LEU A 401 20.17 -23.65 -0.29
N VAL A 402 20.88 -23.16 0.72
CA VAL A 402 22.31 -22.82 0.63
C VAL A 402 23.17 -24.09 0.52
N SER A 403 22.90 -25.13 1.31
CA SER A 403 23.63 -26.41 1.23
C SER A 403 23.50 -27.09 -0.12
N GLN A 404 22.35 -26.95 -0.78
CA GLN A 404 22.08 -27.48 -2.12
C GLN A 404 22.62 -26.57 -3.25
N GLY A 405 23.22 -25.43 -2.93
CA GLY A 405 23.73 -24.47 -3.91
C GLY A 405 22.66 -23.71 -4.72
N ILE A 406 21.40 -23.81 -4.31
CA ILE A 406 20.26 -23.05 -4.90
C ILE A 406 20.39 -21.58 -4.53
N ILE A 407 20.73 -21.29 -3.27
CA ILE A 407 21.08 -19.95 -2.80
C ILE A 407 22.61 -19.88 -2.68
N ARG A 408 23.20 -18.88 -3.30
CA ARG A 408 24.65 -18.62 -3.23
C ARG A 408 24.90 -17.42 -2.34
N VAL A 409 25.73 -17.57 -1.32
CA VAL A 409 26.08 -16.52 -0.34
C VAL A 409 27.44 -15.96 -0.65
#